data_925541d213797e4646ddec13f7c41391
#
_entry.id   925541d213797e4646ddec13f7c41391
#
_cell.length_a   1.000
_cell.length_b   1.000
_cell.length_c   1.000
_cell.angle_alpha   90.00
_cell.angle_beta   90.00
_cell.angle_gamma   90.00
#
_symmetry.space_group_name_H-M   'P 1'
#
loop_
_entity.id
_entity.type
_entity.pdbx_description
1 polymer ?
#
loop_
_entity_poly.entity_id
_entity_poly.type
_entity_poly.pdbx_seq_one_letter_code
_entity_poly.pdbx_strand_id
1 'polypeptide(L)'
;GECECDFETYEEAQEAMTVQIENALTEMRSITRQLHPVLLKQLGLKATLEDLINRIDEQSQIFFTHKIEAIDGLLTYEEELNLYRFFQESLNNILKHSRATEVDILVSKQDKNISISIEDNGVGFAVKEKINNSQHLGLKTMEERIKILSGIFTIQSVPNEYTLLKANVPLN
;
A
#
# COMPACT_ATOMS: atom_id res chain seq x y z
N GLY A 1 0.67 53.67 -29.45
CA GLY A 1 -0.02 52.50 -28.97
C GLY A 1 0.99 51.48 -28.49
N GLU A 2 1.35 51.55 -27.20
CA GLU A 2 2.26 50.60 -26.55
C GLU A 2 1.44 49.38 -26.13
N CYS A 3 1.94 48.19 -26.43
CA CYS A 3 1.37 46.90 -26.04
C CYS A 3 1.54 46.72 -24.51
N GLU A 4 0.49 46.97 -23.75
CA GLU A 4 0.38 46.61 -22.32
C GLU A 4 -0.19 45.18 -22.12
N CYS A 5 -0.31 44.37 -23.17
CA CYS A 5 -0.99 43.07 -23.11
C CYS A 5 -0.10 41.85 -22.73
N ASP A 6 1.18 42.03 -22.53
CA ASP A 6 2.08 40.86 -22.44
C ASP A 6 2.53 40.45 -21.01
N PHE A 7 2.35 41.28 -20.01
CA PHE A 7 2.87 40.98 -18.66
C PHE A 7 1.94 40.04 -17.86
N GLU A 8 0.63 40.27 -17.86
CA GLU A 8 -0.33 39.40 -17.14
C GLU A 8 -0.37 37.97 -17.73
N THR A 9 -0.32 37.84 -19.05
CA THR A 9 -0.28 36.55 -19.74
C THR A 9 1.03 35.78 -19.49
N TYR A 10 2.12 36.48 -19.22
CA TYR A 10 3.42 35.87 -18.91
C TYR A 10 3.46 35.30 -17.48
N GLU A 11 2.90 36.03 -16.52
CA GLU A 11 2.78 35.58 -15.11
C GLU A 11 1.83 34.36 -15.01
N GLU A 12 0.68 34.42 -15.66
CA GLU A 12 -0.25 33.27 -15.70
C GLU A 12 0.36 32.03 -16.36
N ALA A 13 1.12 32.21 -17.44
CA ALA A 13 1.84 31.11 -18.10
C ALA A 13 2.96 30.53 -17.21
N GLN A 14 3.62 31.36 -16.44
CA GLN A 14 4.68 30.96 -15.53
C GLN A 14 4.11 30.22 -14.30
N GLU A 15 2.99 30.65 -13.74
CA GLU A 15 2.28 29.95 -12.68
C GLU A 15 1.76 28.58 -13.18
N ALA A 16 1.12 28.53 -14.34
CA ALA A 16 0.64 27.28 -14.92
C ALA A 16 1.78 26.29 -15.19
N MET A 17 2.93 26.77 -15.63
CA MET A 17 4.12 25.94 -15.88
C MET A 17 4.71 25.42 -14.56
N THR A 18 4.75 26.24 -13.52
CA THR A 18 5.20 25.86 -12.19
C THR A 18 4.32 24.75 -11.59
N VAL A 19 3.02 24.89 -11.67
CA VAL A 19 2.04 23.89 -11.22
C VAL A 19 2.21 22.57 -12.00
N GLN A 20 2.44 22.62 -13.31
CA GLN A 20 2.67 21.43 -14.12
C GLN A 20 3.98 20.71 -13.74
N ILE A 21 5.04 21.46 -13.47
CA ILE A 21 6.33 20.92 -13.02
C ILE A 21 6.19 20.27 -11.64
N GLU A 22 5.50 20.90 -10.70
CA GLU A 22 5.24 20.35 -9.36
C GLU A 22 4.40 19.06 -9.43
N ASN A 23 3.39 19.03 -10.28
CA ASN A 23 2.59 17.84 -10.52
C ASN A 23 3.44 16.70 -11.13
N ALA A 24 4.24 17.01 -12.14
CA ALA A 24 5.14 16.04 -12.76
C ALA A 24 6.19 15.50 -11.78
N LEU A 25 6.77 16.36 -10.94
CA LEU A 25 7.71 15.96 -9.88
C LEU A 25 7.02 15.08 -8.82
N THR A 26 5.78 15.38 -8.49
CA THR A 26 4.97 14.57 -7.55
C THR A 26 4.66 13.20 -8.14
N GLU A 27 4.29 13.12 -9.41
CA GLU A 27 4.11 11.86 -10.13
C GLU A 27 5.39 11.05 -10.23
N MET A 28 6.51 11.69 -10.60
CA MET A 28 7.81 11.02 -10.66
C MET A 28 8.25 10.49 -9.30
N ARG A 29 8.05 11.25 -8.22
CA ARG A 29 8.31 10.79 -6.85
C ARG A 29 7.41 9.63 -6.46
N SER A 30 6.13 9.65 -6.85
CA SER A 30 5.19 8.54 -6.64
C SER A 30 5.65 7.27 -7.36
N ILE A 31 6.03 7.37 -8.64
CA ILE A 31 6.54 6.26 -9.44
C ILE A 31 7.85 5.72 -8.84
N THR A 32 8.78 6.58 -8.45
CA THR A 32 10.07 6.18 -7.86
C THR A 32 9.87 5.46 -6.52
N ARG A 33 8.96 5.95 -5.68
CA ARG A 33 8.59 5.30 -4.41
C ARG A 33 7.88 3.95 -4.63
N GLN A 34 7.13 3.82 -5.72
CA GLN A 34 6.51 2.55 -6.11
C GLN A 34 7.54 1.54 -6.61
N LEU A 35 8.62 1.99 -7.26
CA LEU A 35 9.64 1.11 -7.85
C LEU A 35 10.66 0.60 -6.83
N HIS A 36 11.17 1.47 -5.94
CA HIS A 36 12.12 1.11 -4.89
C HIS A 36 11.92 1.97 -3.64
N PRO A 37 11.41 1.41 -2.53
CA PRO A 37 11.28 2.17 -1.29
C PRO A 37 12.67 2.43 -0.71
N VAL A 38 13.19 3.64 -0.94
CA VAL A 38 14.48 4.09 -0.38
C VAL A 38 14.46 3.97 1.16
N LEU A 39 13.31 4.21 1.76
CA LEU A 39 13.10 4.10 3.21
C LEU A 39 13.35 2.67 3.73
N LEU A 40 13.03 1.64 2.95
CA LEU A 40 13.23 0.25 3.36
C LEU A 40 14.70 -0.05 3.66
N LYS A 41 15.62 0.47 2.86
CA LYS A 41 17.06 0.32 3.11
C LYS A 41 17.59 1.16 4.27
N GLN A 42 16.97 2.32 4.52
CA GLN A 42 17.46 3.29 5.51
C GLN A 42 16.88 3.08 6.90
N LEU A 43 15.60 2.73 6.99
CA LEU A 43 14.83 2.68 8.23
C LEU A 43 14.32 1.29 8.60
N GLY A 44 14.48 0.30 7.70
CA GLY A 44 13.96 -1.05 7.89
C GLY A 44 12.47 -1.19 7.52
N LEU A 45 11.97 -2.42 7.62
CA LEU A 45 10.63 -2.78 7.17
C LEU A 45 9.55 -2.18 8.06
N LYS A 46 9.71 -2.26 9.39
CA LYS A 46 8.71 -1.73 10.34
C LYS A 46 8.43 -0.26 10.10
N ALA A 47 9.46 0.59 10.14
CA ALA A 47 9.28 2.04 9.98
C ALA A 47 8.74 2.40 8.59
N THR A 48 9.10 1.62 7.55
CA THR A 48 8.59 1.83 6.19
C THR A 48 7.11 1.47 6.06
N LEU A 49 6.64 0.44 6.77
CA LEU A 49 5.22 0.08 6.82
C LEU A 49 4.41 1.10 7.62
N GLU A 50 4.90 1.55 8.77
CA GLU A 50 4.27 2.60 9.57
C GLU A 50 4.14 3.91 8.76
N ASP A 51 5.19 4.33 8.04
CA ASP A 51 5.15 5.50 7.15
C ASP A 51 4.12 5.33 6.01
N LEU A 52 4.01 4.13 5.43
CA LEU A 52 3.01 3.84 4.40
C LEU A 52 1.58 3.95 4.95
N ILE A 53 1.31 3.39 6.13
CA ILE A 53 0.00 3.43 6.77
C ILE A 53 -0.36 4.87 7.14
N ASN A 54 0.54 5.60 7.80
CA ASN A 54 0.30 6.96 8.24
C ASN A 54 -0.02 7.91 7.08
N ARG A 55 0.68 7.78 5.95
CA ARG A 55 0.38 8.57 4.75
C ARG A 55 -0.99 8.30 4.16
N ILE A 56 -1.45 7.06 4.23
CA ILE A 56 -2.78 6.68 3.74
C ILE A 56 -3.85 7.18 4.72
N ASP A 57 -3.63 7.06 6.01
CA ASP A 57 -4.51 7.58 7.07
C ASP A 57 -4.73 9.09 6.90
N GLU A 58 -3.64 9.86 6.72
CA GLU A 58 -3.71 11.32 6.49
C GLU A 58 -4.46 11.72 5.21
N GLN A 59 -4.49 10.88 4.18
CA GLN A 59 -5.07 11.17 2.87
C GLN A 59 -6.46 10.57 2.66
N SER A 60 -6.94 9.76 3.59
CA SER A 60 -8.22 9.06 3.50
C SER A 60 -9.15 9.45 4.66
N GLN A 61 -10.41 9.05 4.58
CA GLN A 61 -11.38 9.17 5.68
C GLN A 61 -11.54 7.83 6.42
N ILE A 62 -10.56 6.95 6.29
CA ILE A 62 -10.54 5.63 6.91
C ILE A 62 -9.71 5.72 8.19
N PHE A 63 -10.23 5.22 9.29
CA PHE A 63 -9.51 5.14 10.55
C PHE A 63 -8.63 3.88 10.56
N PHE A 64 -7.31 4.06 10.69
CA PHE A 64 -6.35 2.97 10.75
C PHE A 64 -5.89 2.69 12.18
N THR A 65 -6.08 1.45 12.64
CA THR A 65 -5.41 0.93 13.83
C THR A 65 -4.29 -0.01 13.39
N HIS A 66 -3.07 0.16 13.90
CA HIS A 66 -2.00 -0.75 13.56
C HIS A 66 -1.10 -1.07 14.76
N LYS A 67 -0.62 -2.31 14.78
CA LYS A 67 0.42 -2.78 15.70
C LYS A 67 1.44 -3.60 14.92
N ILE A 68 2.66 -3.08 14.80
CA ILE A 68 3.76 -3.73 14.08
C ILE A 68 4.88 -3.99 15.06
N GLU A 69 5.17 -5.26 15.32
CA GLU A 69 6.30 -5.67 16.14
C GLU A 69 7.63 -5.42 15.41
N ALA A 70 8.73 -5.47 16.16
CA ALA A 70 10.07 -5.35 15.58
C ALA A 70 10.39 -6.61 14.77
N ILE A 71 10.37 -6.46 13.44
CA ILE A 71 10.63 -7.52 12.45
C ILE A 71 11.85 -7.22 11.57
N ASP A 72 12.51 -6.08 11.81
CA ASP A 72 13.66 -5.65 11.04
C ASP A 72 14.84 -6.65 11.20
N GLY A 73 15.51 -6.95 10.09
CA GLY A 73 16.63 -7.87 10.06
C GLY A 73 16.27 -9.36 10.20
N LEU A 74 14.99 -9.70 10.25
CA LEU A 74 14.52 -11.10 10.25
C LEU A 74 14.41 -11.70 8.84
N LEU A 75 14.35 -10.84 7.84
CA LEU A 75 14.21 -11.16 6.42
C LEU A 75 15.36 -10.56 5.63
N THR A 76 15.67 -11.12 4.48
CA THR A 76 16.55 -10.48 3.50
C THR A 76 15.88 -9.24 2.91
N TYR A 77 16.64 -8.32 2.32
CA TYR A 77 16.09 -7.14 1.67
C TYR A 77 15.06 -7.46 0.58
N GLU A 78 15.26 -8.51 -0.19
CA GLU A 78 14.33 -8.95 -1.24
C GLU A 78 13.02 -9.50 -0.65
N GLU A 79 13.10 -10.20 0.47
CA GLU A 79 11.94 -10.67 1.21
C GLU A 79 11.17 -9.51 1.84
N GLU A 80 11.86 -8.55 2.46
CA GLU A 80 11.26 -7.33 2.99
C GLU A 80 10.57 -6.52 1.88
N LEU A 81 11.17 -6.42 0.69
CA LEU A 81 10.59 -5.75 -0.45
C LEU A 81 9.30 -6.45 -0.93
N ASN A 82 9.28 -7.78 -0.99
CA ASN A 82 8.07 -8.53 -1.35
C ASN A 82 6.95 -8.32 -0.33
N LEU A 83 7.31 -8.30 0.96
CA LEU A 83 6.35 -8.05 2.03
C LEU A 83 5.81 -6.61 1.98
N TYR A 84 6.67 -5.63 1.77
CA TYR A 84 6.26 -4.24 1.57
C TYR A 84 5.28 -4.10 0.38
N ARG A 85 5.56 -4.77 -0.75
CA ARG A 85 4.66 -4.78 -1.92
C ARG A 85 3.32 -5.46 -1.66
N PHE A 86 3.32 -6.49 -0.82
CA PHE A 86 2.08 -7.12 -0.35
C PHE A 86 1.23 -6.10 0.42
N PHE A 87 1.81 -5.34 1.34
CA PHE A 87 1.11 -4.28 2.07
C PHE A 87 0.61 -3.16 1.16
N GLN A 88 1.44 -2.70 0.21
CA GLN A 88 1.02 -1.68 -0.76
C GLN A 88 -0.22 -2.10 -1.52
N GLU A 89 -0.25 -3.32 -2.03
CA GLU A 89 -1.38 -3.85 -2.80
C GLU A 89 -2.62 -4.04 -1.91
N SER A 90 -2.43 -4.52 -0.68
CA SER A 90 -3.53 -4.68 0.29
C SER A 90 -4.19 -3.34 0.60
N LEU A 91 -3.41 -2.33 0.95
CA LEU A 91 -3.91 -0.99 1.27
C LEU A 91 -4.53 -0.29 0.06
N ASN A 92 -3.94 -0.46 -1.14
CA ASN A 92 -4.49 0.07 -2.38
C ASN A 92 -5.86 -0.57 -2.72
N ASN A 93 -6.03 -1.86 -2.45
CA ASN A 93 -7.31 -2.56 -2.62
C ASN A 93 -8.36 -2.03 -1.64
N ILE A 94 -7.99 -1.76 -0.40
CA ILE A 94 -8.88 -1.14 0.59
C ILE A 94 -9.33 0.23 0.09
N LEU A 95 -8.41 1.12 -0.27
CA LEU A 95 -8.73 2.46 -0.76
C LEU A 95 -9.65 2.47 -1.98
N LYS A 96 -9.41 1.56 -2.93
CA LYS A 96 -10.15 1.57 -4.21
C LYS A 96 -11.47 0.82 -4.17
N HIS A 97 -11.58 -0.20 -3.31
CA HIS A 97 -12.63 -1.20 -3.47
C HIS A 97 -13.44 -1.49 -2.21
N SER A 98 -12.91 -1.23 -1.00
CA SER A 98 -13.56 -1.69 0.21
C SER A 98 -14.72 -0.79 0.67
N ARG A 99 -14.64 0.52 0.46
CA ARG A 99 -15.52 1.52 1.11
C ARG A 99 -15.50 1.39 2.64
N ALA A 100 -14.42 0.89 3.21
CA ALA A 100 -14.27 0.75 4.64
C ALA A 100 -14.20 2.11 5.34
N THR A 101 -14.59 2.13 6.60
CA THR A 101 -14.38 3.24 7.52
C THR A 101 -13.31 2.95 8.56
N GLU A 102 -12.99 1.66 8.75
CA GLU A 102 -11.99 1.20 9.72
C GLU A 102 -11.15 0.09 9.12
N VAL A 103 -9.85 0.10 9.46
CA VAL A 103 -8.87 -0.92 9.05
C VAL A 103 -7.99 -1.25 10.24
N ASP A 104 -7.89 -2.54 10.56
CA ASP A 104 -6.99 -3.05 11.58
C ASP A 104 -5.82 -3.83 10.97
N ILE A 105 -4.60 -3.47 11.36
CA ILE A 105 -3.37 -4.08 10.86
C ILE A 105 -2.56 -4.63 12.03
N LEU A 106 -2.29 -5.92 12.01
CA LEU A 106 -1.44 -6.58 13.00
C LEU A 106 -0.30 -7.30 12.30
N VAL A 107 0.94 -6.99 12.71
CA VAL A 107 2.14 -7.72 12.34
C VAL A 107 2.84 -8.17 13.61
N SER A 108 2.99 -9.47 13.77
CA SER A 108 3.63 -10.04 14.96
C SER A 108 4.60 -11.15 14.59
N LYS A 109 5.64 -11.28 15.41
CA LYS A 109 6.55 -12.42 15.36
C LYS A 109 6.01 -13.53 16.24
N GLN A 110 5.77 -14.70 15.67
CA GLN A 110 5.31 -15.89 16.38
C GLN A 110 6.31 -17.04 16.16
N ASP A 111 7.09 -17.36 17.17
CA ASP A 111 8.17 -18.38 17.11
C ASP A 111 9.09 -18.17 15.90
N LYS A 112 8.93 -19.00 14.88
CA LYS A 112 9.70 -18.98 13.62
C LYS A 112 8.93 -18.37 12.45
N ASN A 113 7.88 -17.60 12.69
CA ASN A 113 7.06 -17.02 11.65
C ASN A 113 6.79 -15.55 11.91
N ILE A 114 6.56 -14.79 10.84
CA ILE A 114 5.90 -13.49 10.89
C ILE A 114 4.43 -13.72 10.52
N SER A 115 3.54 -13.38 11.44
CA SER A 115 2.09 -13.41 11.22
C SER A 115 1.58 -12.02 10.91
N ILE A 116 0.80 -11.90 9.84
CA ILE A 116 0.23 -10.66 9.34
C ILE A 116 -1.28 -10.82 9.23
N SER A 117 -2.00 -9.82 9.72
CA SER A 117 -3.45 -9.71 9.57
C SER A 117 -3.79 -8.28 9.14
N ILE A 118 -4.60 -8.13 8.10
CA ILE A 118 -5.14 -6.86 7.63
C ILE A 118 -6.64 -7.07 7.45
N GLU A 119 -7.43 -6.37 8.24
CA GLU A 119 -8.89 -6.47 8.25
C GLU A 119 -9.53 -5.12 7.95
N ASP A 120 -10.48 -5.07 7.03
CA ASP A 120 -11.31 -3.90 6.76
C ASP A 120 -12.79 -4.22 6.97
N ASN A 121 -13.55 -3.25 7.48
CA ASN A 121 -14.98 -3.34 7.70
C ASN A 121 -15.80 -2.92 6.46
N GLY A 122 -15.25 -3.08 5.27
CA GLY A 122 -15.85 -2.61 4.03
C GLY A 122 -16.93 -3.53 3.44
N VAL A 123 -17.20 -3.32 2.15
CA VAL A 123 -18.27 -4.06 1.45
C VAL A 123 -17.96 -5.54 1.24
N GLY A 124 -16.78 -6.00 1.53
CA GLY A 124 -16.41 -7.40 1.32
C GLY A 124 -16.71 -7.93 -0.09
N PHE A 125 -16.58 -9.21 -0.28
CA PHE A 125 -16.89 -9.89 -1.55
C PHE A 125 -17.01 -11.40 -1.40
N ALA A 126 -17.65 -12.06 -2.39
CA ALA A 126 -17.70 -13.51 -2.48
C ALA A 126 -16.38 -14.06 -3.04
N VAL A 127 -15.54 -14.62 -2.16
CA VAL A 127 -14.17 -15.06 -2.49
C VAL A 127 -14.12 -16.05 -3.66
N LYS A 128 -15.05 -17.03 -3.69
CA LYS A 128 -15.10 -18.07 -4.74
C LYS A 128 -15.37 -17.51 -6.15
N GLU A 129 -16.15 -16.44 -6.25
CA GLU A 129 -16.52 -15.83 -7.54
C GLU A 129 -15.37 -14.93 -8.06
N LYS A 130 -14.65 -14.29 -7.15
CA LYS A 130 -13.57 -13.37 -7.50
C LYS A 130 -12.28 -14.07 -7.95
N ILE A 131 -11.91 -15.20 -7.36
CA ILE A 131 -10.65 -15.90 -7.70
C ILE A 131 -10.68 -16.45 -9.14
N ASN A 132 -11.84 -16.79 -9.67
CA ASN A 132 -12.02 -17.36 -11.01
C ASN A 132 -12.06 -16.31 -12.15
N ASN A 133 -12.08 -15.03 -11.83
CA ASN A 133 -12.20 -13.96 -12.82
C ASN A 133 -10.83 -13.29 -13.05
N SER A 134 -10.38 -13.24 -14.29
CA SER A 134 -9.09 -12.63 -14.71
C SER A 134 -8.92 -11.14 -14.33
N GLN A 135 -9.94 -10.51 -13.79
CA GLN A 135 -9.93 -9.11 -13.34
C GLN A 135 -9.28 -8.90 -11.97
N HIS A 136 -8.86 -9.95 -11.25
CA HIS A 136 -8.30 -9.84 -9.90
C HIS A 136 -6.81 -10.14 -9.84
N LEU A 137 -6.06 -9.50 -10.73
CA LEU A 137 -4.61 -9.60 -10.78
C LEU A 137 -3.95 -9.25 -9.42
N GLY A 138 -4.51 -8.29 -8.68
CA GLY A 138 -3.97 -7.86 -7.38
C GLY A 138 -3.95 -8.98 -6.33
N LEU A 139 -5.06 -9.73 -6.16
CA LEU A 139 -5.11 -10.84 -5.19
C LEU A 139 -4.12 -11.96 -5.55
N LYS A 140 -4.03 -12.29 -6.84
CA LYS A 140 -3.08 -13.29 -7.32
C LYS A 140 -1.63 -12.84 -7.11
N THR A 141 -1.32 -11.57 -7.39
CA THR A 141 0.00 -11.01 -7.17
C THR A 141 0.37 -11.02 -5.68
N MET A 142 -0.56 -10.73 -4.78
CA MET A 142 -0.35 -10.83 -3.33
C MET A 142 -0.03 -12.27 -2.91
N GLU A 143 -0.79 -13.24 -3.42
CA GLU A 143 -0.54 -14.67 -3.15
C GLU A 143 0.85 -15.09 -3.65
N GLU A 144 1.23 -14.72 -4.87
CA GLU A 144 2.54 -15.02 -5.45
C GLU A 144 3.68 -14.42 -4.61
N ARG A 145 3.53 -13.19 -4.12
CA ARG A 145 4.52 -12.54 -3.24
C ARG A 145 4.73 -13.30 -1.94
N ILE A 146 3.65 -13.73 -1.30
CA ILE A 146 3.75 -14.50 -0.06
C ILE A 146 4.30 -15.91 -0.33
N LYS A 147 3.99 -16.54 -1.48
CA LYS A 147 4.59 -17.80 -1.89
C LYS A 147 6.11 -17.70 -2.13
N ILE A 148 6.60 -16.59 -2.70
CA ILE A 148 8.04 -16.33 -2.84
C ILE A 148 8.75 -16.37 -1.48
N LEU A 149 8.08 -15.92 -0.43
CA LEU A 149 8.55 -15.97 0.96
C LEU A 149 8.35 -17.36 1.62
N SER A 150 8.00 -18.38 0.86
CA SER A 150 7.59 -19.69 1.38
C SER A 150 6.43 -19.62 2.38
N GLY A 151 5.67 -18.53 2.34
CA GLY A 151 4.56 -18.26 3.25
C GLY A 151 3.23 -18.78 2.76
N ILE A 152 2.23 -18.70 3.64
CA ILE A 152 0.84 -19.06 3.36
C ILE A 152 -0.01 -17.79 3.39
N PHE A 153 -0.78 -17.57 2.33
CA PHE A 153 -1.74 -16.47 2.22
C PHE A 153 -3.16 -16.99 2.24
N THR A 154 -4.02 -16.35 3.02
CA THR A 154 -5.45 -16.68 3.10
C THR A 154 -6.29 -15.42 3.06
N ILE A 155 -7.46 -15.52 2.42
CA ILE A 155 -8.44 -14.45 2.31
C ILE A 155 -9.77 -14.96 2.86
N GLN A 156 -10.35 -14.20 3.79
CA GLN A 156 -11.73 -14.37 4.24
C GLN A 156 -12.47 -13.07 3.94
N SER A 157 -13.62 -13.17 3.31
CA SER A 157 -14.44 -11.99 3.05
C SER A 157 -15.91 -12.37 3.02
N VAL A 158 -16.73 -11.55 3.63
CA VAL A 158 -18.18 -11.69 3.65
C VAL A 158 -18.78 -10.45 3.01
N PRO A 159 -19.61 -10.59 1.98
CA PRO A 159 -20.26 -9.46 1.32
C PRO A 159 -21.03 -8.57 2.31
N ASN A 160 -20.76 -7.26 2.26
CA ASN A 160 -21.30 -6.20 3.12
C ASN A 160 -20.91 -6.29 4.61
N GLU A 161 -19.85 -7.01 4.94
CA GLU A 161 -19.39 -7.12 6.33
C GLU A 161 -17.91 -6.78 6.48
N TYR A 162 -17.00 -7.56 5.83
CA TYR A 162 -15.56 -7.35 6.02
C TYR A 162 -14.72 -8.04 4.94
N THR A 163 -13.44 -7.67 4.89
CA THR A 163 -12.38 -8.46 4.26
C THR A 163 -11.21 -8.63 5.22
N LEU A 164 -10.74 -9.86 5.38
CA LEU A 164 -9.60 -10.23 6.20
C LEU A 164 -8.54 -10.94 5.36
N LEU A 165 -7.38 -10.32 5.25
CA LEU A 165 -6.19 -10.88 4.63
C LEU A 165 -5.27 -11.39 5.73
N LYS A 166 -4.84 -12.64 5.64
CA LYS A 166 -3.83 -13.21 6.54
C LYS A 166 -2.66 -13.75 5.76
N ALA A 167 -1.45 -13.46 6.22
CA ALA A 167 -0.25 -14.09 5.72
C ALA A 167 0.61 -14.61 6.88
N ASN A 168 1.24 -15.76 6.67
CA ASN A 168 2.18 -16.36 7.60
C ASN A 168 3.47 -16.67 6.85
N VAL A 169 4.56 -16.01 7.22
CA VAL A 169 5.86 -16.07 6.54
C VAL A 169 6.86 -16.75 7.46
N PRO A 170 7.42 -17.92 7.09
CA PRO A 170 8.41 -18.59 7.91
C PRO A 170 9.72 -17.78 7.96
N LEU A 171 10.37 -17.80 9.12
CA LEU A 171 11.72 -17.28 9.31
C LEU A 171 12.73 -18.43 9.17
N ASN A 172 13.65 -18.30 8.24
CA ASN A 172 14.71 -19.26 7.99
C ASN A 172 15.82 -19.21 9.04
#